data_944d314279a2d0a70c58878e5ade17e4
#
_entry.id   944d314279a2d0a70c58878e5ade17e4
#
_cell.length_a   1.000
_cell.length_b   1.000
_cell.length_c   1.000
_cell.angle_alpha   90.00
_cell.angle_beta   90.00
_cell.angle_gamma   90.00
#
_symmetry.space_group_name_H-M   'P 1'
#
loop_
_entity.id
_entity.type
_entity.pdbx_description
1 polymer ?
#
loop_
_entity_poly.entity_id
_entity_poly.type
_entity_poly.pdbx_seq_one_letter_code
_entity_poly.pdbx_strand_id
1 'polypeptide(L)'
;MTNSTAPADALARKLHRTELQHKSSSISGRDIVQVLTEIPAGVESGWHTHPGEEVGYILAGTVRMMIEGKATLTLQAGDAFLMPPGEPHNALDVGPETGQMLSTYIVENDQPLSTFTNHAG
;
A
#
# COMPACT_ATOMS: atom_id res chain seq x y z
N MET A 1 -14.49 22.25 7.68
CA MET A 1 -14.11 21.11 6.84
C MET A 1 -12.60 21.06 6.65
N THR A 2 -12.05 19.93 6.78
CA THR A 2 -10.63 19.75 6.63
C THR A 2 -10.33 19.40 5.18
N ASN A 3 -9.46 20.16 4.55
CA ASN A 3 -8.96 19.76 3.25
C ASN A 3 -7.96 18.67 3.46
N SER A 4 -8.13 17.58 2.77
CA SER A 4 -7.14 16.53 2.80
C SER A 4 -5.86 17.06 2.18
N THR A 5 -4.75 16.97 2.92
CA THR A 5 -3.43 17.23 2.38
C THR A 5 -2.76 15.92 1.96
N ALA A 6 -3.50 14.83 2.04
CA ALA A 6 -2.99 13.53 1.66
C ALA A 6 -2.61 13.52 0.17
N PRO A 7 -1.53 12.84 -0.18
CA PRO A 7 -1.16 12.65 -1.58
C PRO A 7 -2.25 11.92 -2.35
N ALA A 8 -2.32 12.13 -3.65
CA ALA A 8 -3.20 11.35 -4.51
C ALA A 8 -2.87 9.86 -4.37
N ASP A 9 -3.89 9.05 -4.33
CA ASP A 9 -3.75 7.62 -4.11
C ASP A 9 -4.57 6.85 -5.14
N ALA A 10 -3.89 6.36 -6.18
CA ALA A 10 -4.53 5.66 -7.27
C ALA A 10 -5.24 4.37 -6.80
N LEU A 11 -4.75 3.76 -5.73
CA LEU A 11 -5.33 2.52 -5.21
C LEU A 11 -6.74 2.73 -4.64
N ALA A 12 -7.09 3.94 -4.25
CA ALA A 12 -8.42 4.24 -3.71
C ALA A 12 -9.53 4.02 -4.73
N ARG A 13 -9.21 3.87 -6.00
CA ARG A 13 -10.19 3.57 -7.04
C ARG A 13 -10.62 2.11 -7.03
N LYS A 14 -9.78 1.23 -6.49
CA LYS A 14 -10.00 -0.22 -6.55
C LYS A 14 -10.20 -0.84 -5.18
N LEU A 15 -9.66 -0.25 -4.16
CA LEU A 15 -9.62 -0.78 -2.81
C LEU A 15 -10.24 0.23 -1.85
N HIS A 16 -10.73 -0.27 -0.72
CA HIS A 16 -11.19 0.64 0.32
C HIS A 16 -9.99 1.06 1.16
N ARG A 17 -9.62 2.33 1.02
CA ARG A 17 -8.45 2.90 1.67
C ARG A 17 -8.87 3.98 2.65
N THR A 18 -8.57 3.78 3.93
CA THR A 18 -8.87 4.75 4.96
C THR A 18 -7.57 5.37 5.47
N GLU A 19 -7.40 6.65 5.24
CA GLU A 19 -6.26 7.37 5.79
C GLU A 19 -6.49 7.56 7.29
N LEU A 20 -5.58 7.04 8.10
CA LEU A 20 -5.68 7.14 9.55
C LEU A 20 -4.98 8.38 10.06
N GLN A 21 -3.85 8.73 9.50
CA GLN A 21 -3.13 9.94 9.83
C GLN A 21 -2.15 10.29 8.71
N HIS A 22 -1.84 11.58 8.63
CA HIS A 22 -0.86 12.12 7.70
C HIS A 22 -0.12 13.24 8.42
N LYS A 23 1.16 13.06 8.64
CA LYS A 23 2.00 14.00 9.39
C LYS A 23 3.33 14.20 8.69
N SER A 24 3.93 15.36 8.89
CA SER A 24 5.30 15.58 8.44
C SER A 24 6.24 14.70 9.22
N SER A 25 7.21 14.12 8.54
CA SER A 25 8.28 13.37 9.18
C SER A 25 9.35 14.31 9.72
N SER A 26 10.11 13.86 10.71
CA SER A 26 11.32 14.55 11.13
C SER A 26 12.42 14.45 10.06
N ILE A 27 12.26 13.55 9.10
CA ILE A 27 13.15 13.47 7.93
C ILE A 27 12.71 14.55 6.95
N SER A 28 13.63 15.45 6.61
CA SER A 28 13.33 16.57 5.71
C SER A 28 12.80 16.05 4.36
N GLY A 29 11.71 16.67 3.88
CA GLY A 29 11.12 16.33 2.59
C GLY A 29 10.25 15.09 2.60
N ARG A 30 9.99 14.50 3.77
CA ARG A 30 9.17 13.29 3.87
C ARG A 30 7.92 13.52 4.71
N ASP A 31 6.87 12.80 4.36
CA ASP A 31 5.65 12.72 5.15
C ASP A 31 5.45 11.28 5.60
N ILE A 32 4.76 11.11 6.73
CA ILE A 32 4.32 9.81 7.20
C ILE A 32 2.82 9.74 6.97
N VAL A 33 2.39 8.75 6.20
CA VAL A 33 0.96 8.53 5.89
C VAL A 33 0.61 7.12 6.32
N GLN A 34 -0.41 6.98 7.14
CA GLN A 34 -0.84 5.66 7.60
C GLN A 34 -2.23 5.36 7.04
N VAL A 35 -2.37 4.20 6.42
CA VAL A 35 -3.58 3.80 5.70
C VAL A 35 -4.00 2.40 6.10
N LEU A 36 -5.28 2.24 6.36
CA LEU A 36 -5.90 0.93 6.49
C LEU A 36 -6.51 0.57 5.15
N THR A 37 -6.11 -0.57 4.59
CA THR A 37 -6.59 -1.03 3.29
C THR A 37 -7.42 -2.29 3.45
N GLU A 38 -8.60 -2.32 2.83
CA GLU A 38 -9.41 -3.53 2.74
C GLU A 38 -9.42 -3.99 1.29
N ILE A 39 -9.11 -5.27 1.07
CA ILE A 39 -9.06 -5.88 -0.25
C ILE A 39 -10.08 -7.02 -0.27
N PRO A 40 -11.17 -6.89 -1.05
CA PRO A 40 -12.14 -7.99 -1.14
C PRO A 40 -11.50 -9.25 -1.73
N ALA A 41 -12.05 -10.41 -1.37
CA ALA A 41 -11.55 -11.68 -1.87
C ALA A 41 -11.51 -11.69 -3.40
N GLY A 42 -10.41 -12.11 -3.97
CA GLY A 42 -10.20 -12.19 -5.40
C GLY A 42 -9.85 -10.88 -6.09
N VAL A 43 -9.78 -9.79 -5.36
CA VAL A 43 -9.46 -8.47 -5.92
C VAL A 43 -7.97 -8.19 -5.75
N GLU A 44 -7.39 -7.56 -6.75
CA GLU A 44 -5.99 -7.13 -6.66
C GLU A 44 -5.88 -5.61 -6.75
N SER A 45 -4.82 -5.10 -6.15
CA SER A 45 -4.56 -3.66 -6.16
C SER A 45 -4.19 -3.15 -7.54
N GLY A 46 -3.57 -3.99 -8.35
CA GLY A 46 -2.90 -3.60 -9.58
C GLY A 46 -1.44 -3.26 -9.29
N TRP A 47 -0.60 -3.35 -10.32
CA TRP A 47 0.83 -3.05 -10.19
C TRP A 47 1.04 -1.56 -9.98
N HIS A 48 1.78 -1.21 -8.95
CA HIS A 48 1.97 0.18 -8.55
C HIS A 48 3.26 0.39 -7.78
N THR A 49 3.61 1.65 -7.60
CA THR A 49 4.78 2.07 -6.79
C THR A 49 4.36 3.14 -5.80
N HIS A 50 5.20 3.34 -4.79
CA HIS A 50 5.08 4.42 -3.81
C HIS A 50 6.38 5.24 -3.80
N PRO A 51 6.32 6.54 -3.49
CA PRO A 51 7.51 7.40 -3.49
C PRO A 51 8.28 7.34 -2.16
N GLY A 52 8.35 6.19 -1.55
CA GLY A 52 9.05 5.94 -0.31
C GLY A 52 8.73 4.55 0.20
N GLU A 53 9.20 4.24 1.39
CA GLU A 53 8.96 2.92 1.99
C GLU A 53 7.49 2.73 2.37
N GLU A 54 7.04 1.50 2.23
CA GLU A 54 5.78 1.05 2.82
C GLU A 54 6.09 0.01 3.89
N VAL A 55 5.75 0.31 5.14
CA VAL A 55 5.90 -0.59 6.27
C VAL A 55 4.52 -1.19 6.51
N GLY A 56 4.34 -2.47 6.20
CA GLY A 56 3.03 -3.10 6.19
C GLY A 56 2.85 -4.18 7.22
N TYR A 57 1.60 -4.40 7.60
CA TYR A 57 1.21 -5.43 8.54
C TYR A 57 -0.18 -5.96 8.15
N ILE A 58 -0.32 -7.28 8.07
CA ILE A 58 -1.59 -7.90 7.71
C ILE A 58 -2.41 -8.10 8.98
N LEU A 59 -3.60 -7.50 9.00
CA LEU A 59 -4.53 -7.61 10.13
C LEU A 59 -5.50 -8.77 9.96
N ALA A 60 -5.89 -9.08 8.73
CA ALA A 60 -6.87 -10.13 8.44
C ALA A 60 -6.68 -10.64 7.04
N GLY A 61 -7.09 -11.89 6.81
CA GLY A 61 -7.08 -12.50 5.49
C GLY A 61 -5.71 -13.02 5.07
N THR A 62 -5.63 -13.40 3.80
CA THR A 62 -4.41 -13.91 3.19
C THR A 62 -4.16 -13.11 1.91
N VAL A 63 -3.04 -12.44 1.85
CA VAL A 63 -2.68 -11.56 0.74
C VAL A 63 -1.43 -12.09 0.07
N ARG A 64 -1.52 -12.24 -1.26
CA ARG A 64 -0.34 -12.59 -2.06
C ARG A 64 0.27 -11.29 -2.56
N MET A 65 1.52 -11.06 -2.17
CA MET A 65 2.27 -9.88 -2.58
C MET A 65 3.24 -10.25 -3.68
N MET A 66 2.95 -9.77 -4.88
CA MET A 66 3.80 -10.00 -6.04
C MET A 66 4.71 -8.79 -6.20
N ILE A 67 6.01 -9.03 -6.30
CA ILE A 67 7.03 -7.98 -6.36
C ILE A 67 7.86 -8.23 -7.61
N GLU A 68 8.01 -7.20 -8.43
CA GLU A 68 8.75 -7.32 -9.68
C GLU A 68 10.16 -7.83 -9.44
N GLY A 69 10.52 -8.90 -10.15
CA GLY A 69 11.85 -9.47 -10.07
C GLY A 69 12.16 -10.27 -8.81
N LYS A 70 11.15 -10.50 -7.95
CA LYS A 70 11.34 -11.21 -6.69
C LYS A 70 10.29 -12.29 -6.51
N ALA A 71 10.55 -13.21 -5.59
CA ALA A 71 9.59 -14.26 -5.27
C ALA A 71 8.33 -13.65 -4.66
N THR A 72 7.17 -14.22 -5.03
CA THR A 72 5.90 -13.82 -4.47
C THR A 72 5.82 -14.22 -2.99
N LEU A 73 5.34 -13.31 -2.17
CA LEU A 73 5.12 -13.57 -0.74
C LEU A 73 3.65 -13.87 -0.51
N THR A 74 3.38 -14.87 0.32
CA THR A 74 2.02 -15.13 0.81
C THR A 74 1.98 -14.71 2.27
N LEU A 75 1.18 -13.71 2.56
CA LEU A 75 1.14 -13.06 3.86
C LEU A 75 -0.22 -13.28 4.52
N GLN A 76 -0.21 -13.67 5.78
CA GLN A 76 -1.41 -13.91 6.57
C GLN A 76 -1.47 -12.93 7.73
N ALA A 77 -2.61 -12.89 8.40
CA ALA A 77 -2.76 -12.06 9.60
C ALA A 77 -1.59 -12.29 10.56
N GLY A 78 -0.97 -11.20 10.99
CA GLY A 78 0.21 -11.24 11.85
C GLY A 78 1.54 -11.11 11.11
N ASP A 79 1.53 -11.20 9.78
CA ASP A 79 2.76 -11.05 9.00
C ASP A 79 3.01 -9.60 8.66
N ALA A 80 4.29 -9.22 8.65
CA ALA A 80 4.72 -7.87 8.27
C ALA A 80 5.49 -7.92 6.96
N PHE A 81 5.54 -6.79 6.26
CA PHE A 81 6.34 -6.66 5.06
C PHE A 81 6.90 -5.24 4.94
N LEU A 82 7.96 -5.11 4.17
CA LEU A 82 8.56 -3.82 3.85
C LEU A 82 8.75 -3.73 2.35
N MET A 83 8.19 -2.68 1.76
CA MET A 83 8.36 -2.42 0.34
C MET A 83 9.29 -1.23 0.17
N PRO A 84 10.43 -1.40 -0.52
CA PRO A 84 11.34 -0.28 -0.79
C PRO A 84 10.72 0.78 -1.69
N PRO A 85 11.28 1.99 -1.68
CA PRO A 85 10.78 3.04 -2.57
C PRO A 85 10.84 2.64 -4.04
N GLY A 86 9.76 2.95 -4.76
CA GLY A 86 9.72 2.76 -6.22
C GLY A 86 9.67 1.32 -6.70
N GLU A 87 9.52 0.35 -5.81
CA GLU A 87 9.46 -1.06 -6.17
C GLU A 87 8.07 -1.41 -6.70
N PRO A 88 7.93 -1.82 -7.97
CA PRO A 88 6.63 -2.23 -8.49
C PRO A 88 6.13 -3.48 -7.78
N HIS A 89 4.89 -3.44 -7.33
CA HIS A 89 4.28 -4.56 -6.64
C HIS A 89 2.76 -4.56 -6.81
N ASN A 90 2.15 -5.71 -6.51
CA ASN A 90 0.72 -5.93 -6.67
C ASN A 90 0.24 -6.86 -5.56
N ALA A 91 -0.82 -6.46 -4.88
CA ALA A 91 -1.39 -7.23 -3.79
C ALA A 91 -2.70 -7.87 -4.23
N LEU A 92 -2.84 -9.18 -4.02
CA LEU A 92 -4.05 -9.95 -4.35
C LEU A 92 -4.56 -10.61 -3.09
N ASP A 93 -5.82 -10.37 -2.76
CA ASP A 93 -6.46 -11.15 -1.68
C ASP A 93 -6.90 -12.49 -2.25
N VAL A 94 -6.31 -13.57 -1.77
CA VAL A 94 -6.63 -14.91 -2.27
C VAL A 94 -7.91 -15.49 -1.63
N GLY A 95 -8.54 -14.74 -0.73
CA GLY A 95 -9.77 -15.16 -0.07
C GLY A 95 -9.53 -16.25 0.97
N PRO A 96 -10.62 -16.78 1.55
CA PRO A 96 -12.03 -16.40 1.34
C PRO A 96 -12.43 -15.09 2.03
N GLU A 97 -11.62 -14.60 2.96
CA GLU A 97 -11.94 -13.40 3.73
C GLU A 97 -11.46 -12.14 3.01
N THR A 98 -12.10 -11.01 3.34
CA THR A 98 -11.56 -9.70 2.97
C THR A 98 -10.23 -9.51 3.67
N GLY A 99 -9.21 -9.15 2.91
CA GLY A 99 -7.90 -8.85 3.46
C GLY A 99 -7.86 -7.46 4.07
N GLN A 100 -7.14 -7.31 5.17
CA GLN A 100 -6.92 -6.01 5.80
C GLN A 100 -5.44 -5.80 6.04
N MET A 101 -4.93 -4.68 5.54
CA MET A 101 -3.53 -4.31 5.73
C MET A 101 -3.44 -2.94 6.39
N LEU A 102 -2.55 -2.84 7.36
CA LEU A 102 -2.17 -1.55 7.92
C LEU A 102 -0.83 -1.18 7.32
N SER A 103 -0.78 -0.08 6.60
CA SER A 103 0.46 0.37 5.96
C SER A 103 0.85 1.75 6.45
N THR A 104 2.13 1.89 6.78
CA THR A 104 2.73 3.16 7.12
C THR A 104 3.72 3.51 6.03
N TYR A 105 3.44 4.61 5.33
CA TYR A 105 4.28 5.09 4.23
C TYR A 105 5.17 6.22 4.71
N ILE A 106 6.45 6.15 4.37
CA ILE A 106 7.40 7.24 4.64
C ILE A 106 7.83 7.74 3.27
N VAL A 107 7.17 8.78 2.79
CA VAL A 107 7.18 9.13 1.37
C VAL A 107 7.60 10.57 1.14
N GLU A 108 8.13 10.82 -0.06
CA GLU A 108 8.45 12.18 -0.48
C GLU A 108 7.16 13.00 -0.48
N ASN A 109 7.21 14.20 0.12
CA ASN A 109 6.05 15.08 0.07
C ASN A 109 5.86 15.61 -1.36
N ASP A 110 4.62 16.04 -1.65
CA ASP A 110 4.22 16.56 -2.97
C ASP A 110 4.27 15.52 -4.10
N GLN A 111 4.31 14.23 -3.77
CA GLN A 111 4.24 13.14 -4.74
C GLN A 111 2.95 12.34 -4.52
N PRO A 112 2.37 11.73 -5.56
CA PRO A 112 1.24 10.81 -5.37
C PRO A 112 1.67 9.67 -4.46
N LEU A 113 0.79 9.28 -3.54
CA LEU A 113 1.08 8.17 -2.63
C LEU A 113 1.24 6.86 -3.39
N SER A 114 0.41 6.64 -4.40
CA SER A 114 0.46 5.43 -5.23
C SER A 114 0.33 5.82 -6.70
N THR A 115 1.12 5.18 -7.55
CA THR A 115 1.09 5.39 -8.99
C THR A 115 1.04 4.04 -9.67
N PHE A 116 0.04 3.82 -10.53
CA PHE A 116 -0.02 2.57 -11.30
C PHE A 116 1.11 2.53 -12.32
N THR A 117 1.64 1.32 -12.52
CA THR A 117 2.68 1.08 -13.51
C THR A 117 2.18 0.11 -14.58
N ASN A 118 2.78 0.18 -15.77
CA ASN A 118 2.57 -0.85 -16.77
C ASN A 118 3.45 -2.03 -16.39
N HIS A 119 2.81 -3.17 -16.19
CA HIS A 119 3.53 -4.38 -15.88
C HIS A 119 3.20 -5.42 -16.94
N ALA A 120 4.22 -5.85 -17.66
CA ALA A 120 4.05 -6.82 -18.74
C ALA A 120 4.16 -8.22 -18.16
N GLY A 121 3.05 -8.82 -17.93
CA GLY A 121 3.02 -10.21 -17.57
C GLY A 121 3.09 -10.57 -16.13
#